data_9300e5b9e7a0a2f73ee59d8e2b9be0e4
#
_entry.id   9300e5b9e7a0a2f73ee59d8e2b9be0e4
#
_cell.length_a   1.000
_cell.length_b   1.000
_cell.length_c   1.000
_cell.angle_alpha   90.00
_cell.angle_beta   90.00
_cell.angle_gamma   90.00
#
_symmetry.space_group_name_H-M   'P 1'
#
loop_
_entity.id
_entity.type
_entity.pdbx_description
1 polymer ?
#
loop_
_entity_poly.entity_id
_entity_poly.type
_entity_poly.pdbx_seq_one_letter_code
_entity_poly.pdbx_strand_id
1 'polypeptide(L)'
;TVPKGSTIAVTGSAGFIGSWVVRLLLDKGYRVRACVRDANDDNRCGFLREMPGYATGRLTLHSADLDEAGCFDDIFSGCHGVCHVSHVSDYTDHDYVKMVCDHIIASVNKSETVTRVIVTSSIAAVISEADLQELVKRPVCDEDRYPDEFNPKRTPERQGYSMGTVSYTHLTLPTRDLV
;
A
#
# COMPACT_ATOMS: atom_id res chain seq x y z
N THR A 1 -3.66 8.17 -16.36
CA THR A 1 -4.81 7.53 -15.66
C THR A 1 -4.92 6.08 -16.13
N VAL A 2 -5.12 5.15 -15.19
CA VAL A 2 -5.34 3.73 -15.53
C VAL A 2 -6.71 3.60 -16.22
N PRO A 3 -6.80 3.00 -17.43
CA PRO A 3 -8.05 2.86 -18.18
C PRO A 3 -9.11 2.05 -17.42
N LYS A 4 -10.40 2.34 -17.66
CA LYS A 4 -11.50 1.51 -17.13
C LYS A 4 -11.41 0.09 -17.68
N GLY A 5 -11.79 -0.90 -16.87
CA GLY A 5 -11.68 -2.31 -17.23
C GLY A 5 -10.30 -2.94 -16.96
N SER A 6 -9.29 -2.11 -16.66
CA SER A 6 -7.97 -2.59 -16.27
C SER A 6 -8.00 -3.38 -14.96
N THR A 7 -6.97 -4.20 -14.75
CA THR A 7 -6.79 -4.96 -13.52
C THR A 7 -5.96 -4.16 -12.52
N ILE A 8 -6.45 -4.04 -11.29
CA ILE A 8 -5.79 -3.36 -10.17
C ILE A 8 -5.56 -4.40 -9.06
N ALA A 9 -4.35 -4.50 -8.56
CA ALA A 9 -4.07 -5.26 -7.35
C ALA A 9 -4.28 -4.38 -6.12
N VAL A 10 -4.84 -4.96 -5.06
CA VAL A 10 -5.04 -4.27 -3.77
C VAL A 10 -4.45 -5.13 -2.68
N THR A 11 -3.43 -4.65 -1.96
CA THR A 11 -2.90 -5.34 -0.78
C THR A 11 -3.71 -4.95 0.45
N GLY A 12 -3.74 -5.83 1.46
CA GLY A 12 -4.54 -5.58 2.67
C GLY A 12 -6.04 -5.56 2.43
N SER A 13 -6.51 -6.29 1.41
CA SER A 13 -7.90 -6.28 0.94
C SER A 13 -8.91 -6.73 1.99
N ALA A 14 -8.53 -7.57 2.96
CA ALA A 14 -9.39 -8.01 4.06
C ALA A 14 -9.49 -6.98 5.21
N GLY A 15 -8.67 -5.92 5.18
CA GLY A 15 -8.72 -4.85 6.17
C GLY A 15 -9.85 -3.85 5.91
N PHE A 16 -10.10 -2.98 6.89
CA PHE A 16 -11.18 -1.99 6.82
C PHE A 16 -11.05 -1.07 5.59
N ILE A 17 -9.88 -0.43 5.41
CA ILE A 17 -9.66 0.47 4.27
C ILE A 17 -9.58 -0.32 2.96
N GLY A 18 -8.82 -1.44 2.95
CA GLY A 18 -8.61 -2.25 1.74
C GLY A 18 -9.90 -2.80 1.15
N SER A 19 -10.83 -3.25 1.98
CA SER A 19 -12.14 -3.76 1.52
C SER A 19 -12.99 -2.69 0.84
N TRP A 20 -12.95 -1.45 1.35
CA TRP A 20 -13.61 -0.31 0.70
C TRP A 20 -12.94 0.07 -0.63
N VAL A 21 -11.61 0.01 -0.70
CA VAL A 21 -10.89 0.24 -1.96
C VAL A 21 -11.29 -0.81 -3.00
N VAL A 22 -11.33 -2.10 -2.62
CA VAL A 22 -11.81 -3.18 -3.50
C VAL A 22 -13.21 -2.88 -4.00
N ARG A 23 -14.15 -2.56 -3.11
CA ARG A 23 -15.53 -2.25 -3.46
C ARG A 23 -15.63 -1.09 -4.45
N LEU A 24 -14.96 0.03 -4.16
CA LEU A 24 -14.99 1.21 -5.01
C LEU A 24 -14.38 0.96 -6.39
N LEU A 25 -13.32 0.17 -6.48
CA LEU A 25 -12.73 -0.20 -7.78
C LEU A 25 -13.69 -1.04 -8.62
N LEU A 26 -14.37 -2.01 -8.00
CA LEU A 26 -15.38 -2.83 -8.67
C LEU A 26 -16.56 -1.98 -9.17
N ASP A 27 -17.05 -1.05 -8.35
CA ASP A 27 -18.15 -0.13 -8.70
C ASP A 27 -17.75 0.81 -9.85
N LYS A 28 -16.45 1.17 -9.95
CA LYS A 28 -15.91 1.96 -11.07
C LYS A 28 -15.63 1.12 -12.34
N GLY A 29 -15.87 -0.19 -12.31
CA GLY A 29 -15.73 -1.08 -13.45
C GLY A 29 -14.33 -1.68 -13.65
N TYR A 30 -13.45 -1.60 -12.67
CA TYR A 30 -12.15 -2.27 -12.70
C TYR A 30 -12.28 -3.77 -12.39
N ARG A 31 -11.27 -4.52 -12.79
CA ARG A 31 -11.01 -5.88 -12.30
C ARG A 31 -10.07 -5.77 -11.10
N VAL A 32 -10.29 -6.57 -10.06
CA VAL A 32 -9.52 -6.46 -8.84
C VAL A 32 -8.88 -7.80 -8.48
N ARG A 33 -7.59 -7.80 -8.23
CA ARG A 33 -6.87 -8.87 -7.54
C ARG A 33 -6.70 -8.48 -6.08
N ALA A 34 -7.50 -9.06 -5.22
CA ALA A 34 -7.49 -8.81 -3.78
C ALA A 34 -6.42 -9.67 -3.11
N CYS A 35 -5.34 -9.04 -2.64
CA CYS A 35 -4.29 -9.74 -1.91
C CYS A 35 -4.65 -9.79 -0.44
N VAL A 36 -4.66 -10.99 0.11
CA VAL A 36 -4.91 -11.32 1.51
C VAL A 36 -3.83 -12.28 2.00
N ARG A 37 -3.58 -12.38 3.31
CA ARG A 37 -2.55 -13.28 3.83
C ARG A 37 -2.84 -14.75 3.50
N ASP A 38 -4.08 -15.16 3.70
CA ASP A 38 -4.57 -16.49 3.31
C ASP A 38 -5.94 -16.35 2.65
N ALA A 39 -6.01 -16.68 1.37
CA ALA A 39 -7.25 -16.61 0.60
C ALA A 39 -8.26 -17.71 1.00
N ASN A 40 -7.85 -18.73 1.73
CA ASN A 40 -8.72 -19.81 2.20
C ASN A 40 -9.30 -19.55 3.61
N ASP A 41 -8.86 -18.51 4.29
CA ASP A 41 -9.41 -18.11 5.60
C ASP A 41 -10.73 -17.37 5.43
N ASP A 42 -11.83 -18.13 5.40
CA ASP A 42 -13.18 -17.57 5.26
C ASP A 42 -13.58 -16.64 6.40
N ASN A 43 -13.03 -16.82 7.60
CA ASN A 43 -13.32 -15.93 8.73
C ASN A 43 -12.80 -14.53 8.50
N ARG A 44 -11.67 -14.40 7.79
CA ARG A 44 -11.03 -13.10 7.53
C ARG A 44 -11.38 -12.49 6.18
N CYS A 45 -11.58 -13.30 5.15
CA CYS A 45 -11.78 -12.79 3.79
C CYS A 45 -13.02 -13.34 3.07
N GLY A 46 -13.84 -14.17 3.73
CA GLY A 46 -15.07 -14.72 3.13
C GLY A 46 -16.03 -13.66 2.62
N PHE A 47 -16.17 -12.55 3.31
CA PHE A 47 -17.02 -11.44 2.89
C PHE A 47 -16.61 -10.81 1.54
N LEU A 48 -15.34 -10.95 1.13
CA LEU A 48 -14.90 -10.50 -0.18
C LEU A 48 -15.54 -11.33 -1.31
N ARG A 49 -15.85 -12.60 -1.05
CA ARG A 49 -16.53 -13.47 -2.02
C ARG A 49 -17.99 -13.10 -2.23
N GLU A 50 -18.58 -12.39 -1.28
CA GLU A 50 -19.96 -11.87 -1.37
C GLU A 50 -20.02 -10.54 -2.14
N MET A 51 -18.87 -9.92 -2.42
CA MET A 51 -18.81 -8.65 -3.15
C MET A 51 -19.21 -8.80 -4.61
N PRO A 52 -19.88 -7.79 -5.18
CA PRO A 52 -20.16 -7.75 -6.60
C PRO A 52 -18.88 -7.91 -7.42
N GLY A 53 -18.89 -8.84 -8.35
CA GLY A 53 -17.72 -9.10 -9.19
C GLY A 53 -17.00 -10.41 -8.90
N TYR A 54 -17.14 -11.00 -7.71
CA TYR A 54 -16.53 -12.30 -7.41
C TYR A 54 -17.12 -13.40 -8.30
N ALA A 55 -18.44 -13.53 -8.34
CA ALA A 55 -19.13 -14.51 -9.16
C ALA A 55 -18.88 -14.34 -10.68
N THR A 56 -18.53 -13.13 -11.11
CA THR A 56 -18.24 -12.81 -12.54
C THR A 56 -16.74 -12.86 -12.86
N GLY A 57 -15.89 -13.21 -11.92
CA GLY A 57 -14.44 -13.23 -12.08
C GLY A 57 -13.78 -11.85 -12.21
N ARG A 58 -14.52 -10.77 -11.92
CA ARG A 58 -13.92 -9.41 -11.83
C ARG A 58 -13.16 -9.19 -10.53
N LEU A 59 -13.48 -9.93 -9.49
CA LEU A 59 -12.75 -9.99 -8.23
C LEU A 59 -12.14 -11.37 -8.07
N THR A 60 -10.86 -11.45 -7.81
CA THR A 60 -10.15 -12.68 -7.47
C THR A 60 -9.36 -12.48 -6.18
N LEU A 61 -9.30 -13.53 -5.34
CA LEU A 61 -8.52 -13.51 -4.11
C LEU A 61 -7.19 -14.21 -4.33
N HIS A 62 -6.13 -13.64 -3.79
CA HIS A 62 -4.77 -14.15 -3.91
C HIS A 62 -4.10 -14.16 -2.54
N SER A 63 -3.50 -15.29 -2.17
CA SER A 63 -2.68 -15.36 -0.95
C SER A 63 -1.33 -14.70 -1.21
N ALA A 64 -0.95 -13.78 -0.34
CA ALA A 64 0.36 -13.13 -0.37
C ALA A 64 0.70 -12.58 1.02
N ASP A 65 1.90 -12.90 1.49
CA ASP A 65 2.43 -12.40 2.75
C ASP A 65 3.51 -11.35 2.48
N LEU A 66 3.44 -10.23 3.20
CA LEU A 66 4.41 -9.14 3.07
C LEU A 66 5.84 -9.58 3.42
N ASP A 67 5.96 -10.61 4.26
CA ASP A 67 7.25 -11.13 4.73
C ASP A 67 7.93 -12.01 3.68
N GLU A 68 7.21 -12.45 2.64
CA GLU A 68 7.74 -13.30 1.57
C GLU A 68 8.16 -12.49 0.36
N ALA A 69 9.47 -12.46 0.07
CA ALA A 69 10.00 -11.84 -1.13
C ALA A 69 9.46 -12.50 -2.41
N GLY A 70 8.93 -11.70 -3.33
CA GLY A 70 8.46 -12.17 -4.63
C GLY A 70 7.05 -12.77 -4.62
N CYS A 71 6.36 -12.88 -3.47
CA CYS A 71 5.01 -13.42 -3.40
C CYS A 71 3.98 -12.61 -4.21
N PHE A 72 4.29 -11.35 -4.53
CA PHE A 72 3.45 -10.48 -5.35
C PHE A 72 3.81 -10.50 -6.84
N ASP A 73 4.89 -11.14 -7.27
CA ASP A 73 5.38 -11.08 -8.65
C ASP A 73 4.30 -11.51 -9.66
N ASP A 74 3.74 -12.70 -9.47
CA ASP A 74 2.68 -13.22 -10.34
C ASP A 74 1.36 -12.45 -10.19
N ILE A 75 1.09 -11.95 -8.97
CA ILE A 75 -0.14 -11.20 -8.70
C ILE A 75 -0.10 -9.84 -9.40
N PHE A 76 1.05 -9.17 -9.45
CA PHE A 76 1.20 -7.87 -10.11
C PHE A 76 1.42 -7.99 -11.61
N SER A 77 1.85 -9.15 -12.10
CA SER A 77 1.98 -9.41 -13.53
C SER A 77 0.65 -9.24 -14.25
N GLY A 78 0.59 -8.38 -15.27
CA GLY A 78 -0.62 -8.04 -15.99
C GLY A 78 -1.58 -7.10 -15.27
N CYS A 79 -1.25 -6.60 -14.07
CA CYS A 79 -1.94 -5.48 -13.45
C CYS A 79 -1.48 -4.16 -14.06
N HIS A 80 -2.37 -3.17 -14.12
CA HIS A 80 -2.06 -1.81 -14.56
C HIS A 80 -1.85 -0.84 -13.42
N GLY A 81 -2.30 -1.21 -12.23
CA GLY A 81 -2.11 -0.44 -11.01
C GLY A 81 -2.05 -1.31 -9.77
N VAL A 82 -1.43 -0.78 -8.73
CA VAL A 82 -1.35 -1.39 -7.40
C VAL A 82 -1.82 -0.37 -6.37
N CYS A 83 -2.78 -0.75 -5.53
CA CYS A 83 -3.14 -0.01 -4.31
C CYS A 83 -2.55 -0.76 -3.12
N HIS A 84 -1.47 -0.22 -2.56
CA HIS A 84 -0.83 -0.80 -1.39
C HIS A 84 -1.43 -0.20 -0.12
N VAL A 85 -2.28 -0.99 0.55
CA VAL A 85 -3.05 -0.58 1.73
C VAL A 85 -2.64 -1.38 2.97
N SER A 86 -1.97 -2.53 2.78
CA SER A 86 -1.47 -3.33 3.89
C SER A 86 -0.36 -2.62 4.67
N HIS A 87 -0.28 -2.95 5.95
CA HIS A 87 0.75 -2.47 6.86
C HIS A 87 1.48 -3.65 7.50
N VAL A 88 2.72 -3.41 7.91
CA VAL A 88 3.49 -4.36 8.72
C VAL A 88 2.86 -4.54 10.09
N SER A 89 3.13 -5.67 10.74
CA SER A 89 2.62 -5.98 12.09
C SER A 89 3.48 -5.38 13.20
N ASP A 90 4.77 -5.13 12.92
CA ASP A 90 5.73 -4.59 13.87
C ASP A 90 6.46 -3.38 13.24
N TYR A 91 6.42 -2.27 13.93
CA TYR A 91 7.09 -1.02 13.53
C TYR A 91 8.32 -0.71 14.39
N THR A 92 8.69 -1.59 15.34
CA THR A 92 9.85 -1.37 16.20
C THR A 92 11.17 -1.69 15.49
N ASP A 93 11.14 -2.59 14.53
CA ASP A 93 12.27 -2.97 13.70
C ASP A 93 12.24 -2.23 12.34
N HIS A 94 13.11 -1.25 12.20
CA HIS A 94 13.18 -0.41 11.01
C HIS A 94 13.69 -1.18 9.78
N ASP A 95 14.60 -2.12 9.97
CA ASP A 95 15.14 -2.94 8.87
C ASP A 95 14.06 -3.88 8.33
N TYR A 96 13.22 -4.43 9.22
CA TYR A 96 12.05 -5.20 8.84
C TYR A 96 11.04 -4.36 8.03
N VAL A 97 10.69 -3.18 8.53
CA VAL A 97 9.77 -2.28 7.81
C VAL A 97 10.30 -1.96 6.41
N LYS A 98 11.60 -1.63 6.32
CA LYS A 98 12.25 -1.36 5.03
C LYS A 98 12.22 -2.58 4.11
N MET A 99 12.55 -3.76 4.61
CA MET A 99 12.53 -5.00 3.86
C MET A 99 11.16 -5.26 3.22
N VAL A 100 10.08 -5.10 3.97
CA VAL A 100 8.71 -5.27 3.46
C VAL A 100 8.39 -4.27 2.34
N CYS A 101 8.81 -3.02 2.50
CA CYS A 101 8.67 -2.02 1.43
C CYS A 101 9.42 -2.44 0.17
N ASP A 102 10.66 -2.92 0.33
CA ASP A 102 11.50 -3.37 -0.78
C ASP A 102 10.86 -4.58 -1.53
N HIS A 103 10.19 -5.50 -0.83
CA HIS A 103 9.47 -6.62 -1.45
C HIS A 103 8.37 -6.14 -2.41
N ILE A 104 7.54 -5.18 -1.96
CA ILE A 104 6.47 -4.62 -2.79
C ILE A 104 7.04 -3.92 -4.02
N ILE A 105 8.05 -3.07 -3.83
CA ILE A 105 8.66 -2.30 -4.92
C ILE A 105 9.38 -3.22 -5.91
N ALA A 106 10.07 -4.25 -5.42
CA ALA A 106 10.72 -5.24 -6.28
C ALA A 106 9.69 -5.94 -7.20
N SER A 107 8.55 -6.36 -6.66
CA SER A 107 7.49 -7.00 -7.44
C SER A 107 6.82 -6.03 -8.42
N VAL A 108 6.63 -4.77 -8.03
CA VAL A 108 6.15 -3.71 -8.95
C VAL A 108 7.12 -3.52 -10.11
N ASN A 109 8.43 -3.44 -9.82
CA ASN A 109 9.47 -3.20 -10.83
C ASN A 109 9.63 -4.38 -11.81
N LYS A 110 9.34 -5.60 -11.39
CA LYS A 110 9.32 -6.78 -12.25
C LYS A 110 8.11 -6.78 -13.21
N SER A 111 7.02 -6.11 -12.84
CA SER A 111 5.83 -6.06 -13.68
C SER A 111 6.01 -5.06 -14.81
N GLU A 112 5.89 -5.52 -16.07
CA GLU A 112 5.99 -4.66 -17.25
C GLU A 112 4.73 -3.80 -17.47
N THR A 113 3.63 -4.13 -16.81
CA THR A 113 2.31 -3.53 -17.06
C THR A 113 1.86 -2.55 -15.98
N VAL A 114 2.43 -2.60 -14.77
CA VAL A 114 2.09 -1.66 -13.70
C VAL A 114 2.64 -0.28 -14.05
N THR A 115 1.74 0.67 -14.23
CA THR A 115 2.06 2.07 -14.55
C THR A 115 1.73 3.03 -13.42
N ARG A 116 1.02 2.56 -12.39
CA ARG A 116 0.64 3.38 -11.23
C ARG A 116 0.62 2.58 -9.95
N VAL A 117 1.28 3.13 -8.93
CA VAL A 117 1.19 2.64 -7.55
C VAL A 117 0.58 3.73 -6.68
N ILE A 118 -0.35 3.36 -5.82
CA ILE A 118 -0.93 4.21 -4.79
C ILE A 118 -0.62 3.53 -3.46
N VAL A 119 -0.01 4.27 -2.55
CA VAL A 119 0.33 3.80 -1.21
C VAL A 119 -0.46 4.60 -0.20
N THR A 120 -1.11 3.91 0.75
CA THR A 120 -1.70 4.60 1.89
C THR A 120 -0.60 4.99 2.85
N SER A 121 -0.32 6.27 2.91
CA SER A 121 0.62 6.86 3.84
C SER A 121 -0.11 7.42 5.07
N SER A 122 0.58 8.13 5.90
CA SER A 122 0.04 8.74 7.12
C SER A 122 0.52 10.18 7.27
N ILE A 123 -0.29 10.99 7.94
CA ILE A 123 0.13 12.32 8.40
C ILE A 123 1.40 12.24 9.27
N ALA A 124 1.62 11.12 9.96
CA ALA A 124 2.83 10.87 10.74
C ALA A 124 4.11 10.85 9.88
N ALA A 125 3.99 10.68 8.57
CA ALA A 125 5.10 10.75 7.63
C ALA A 125 5.51 12.20 7.30
N VAL A 126 4.64 13.19 7.55
CA VAL A 126 4.89 14.60 7.19
C VAL A 126 4.89 15.53 8.41
N ILE A 127 4.41 15.09 9.58
CA ILE A 127 4.35 15.89 10.79
C ILE A 127 5.12 15.21 11.92
N SER A 128 6.13 15.88 12.45
CA SER A 128 6.78 15.49 13.70
C SER A 128 6.14 16.20 14.91
N GLU A 129 6.38 15.67 16.10
CA GLU A 129 5.92 16.32 17.35
C GLU A 129 6.55 17.69 17.58
N ALA A 130 7.75 17.93 17.05
CA ALA A 130 8.41 19.22 17.03
C ALA A 130 7.69 20.21 16.10
N ASP A 131 7.12 19.72 15.00
CA ASP A 131 6.37 20.53 14.03
C ASP A 131 5.02 21.00 14.56
N LEU A 132 4.43 20.32 15.56
CA LEU A 132 3.15 20.75 16.14
C LEU A 132 3.22 22.16 16.72
N GLN A 133 4.37 22.57 17.29
CA GLN A 133 4.58 23.93 17.79
C GLN A 133 4.77 24.94 16.67
N GLU A 134 5.36 24.54 15.56
CA GLU A 134 5.48 25.36 14.36
C GLU A 134 4.21 25.42 13.53
N LEU A 135 3.41 24.33 13.52
CA LEU A 135 2.11 24.29 12.84
C LEU A 135 1.11 25.31 13.43
N VAL A 136 1.25 25.65 14.72
CA VAL A 136 0.47 26.75 15.32
C VAL A 136 0.85 28.10 14.67
N LYS A 137 2.09 28.24 14.20
CA LYS A 137 2.59 29.47 13.57
C LYS A 137 2.43 29.45 12.05
N ARG A 138 2.49 28.25 11.42
CA ARG A 138 2.38 28.04 9.98
C ARG A 138 1.59 26.78 9.69
N PRO A 139 0.25 26.87 9.58
CA PRO A 139 -0.66 25.72 9.49
C PRO A 139 -0.69 25.04 8.11
N VAL A 140 0.42 25.00 7.39
CA VAL A 140 0.52 24.38 6.07
C VAL A 140 1.52 23.23 6.16
N CYS A 141 1.07 22.02 5.86
CA CYS A 141 1.91 20.85 5.58
C CYS A 141 1.78 20.54 4.09
N ASP A 142 2.91 20.45 3.43
CA ASP A 142 3.02 20.11 2.01
C ASP A 142 4.03 18.95 1.83
N GLU A 143 4.19 18.50 0.61
CA GLU A 143 5.04 17.38 0.24
C GLU A 143 6.53 17.67 0.42
N ASP A 144 6.91 18.93 0.58
CA ASP A 144 8.30 19.36 0.82
C ASP A 144 8.71 19.26 2.29
N ARG A 145 7.76 18.90 3.18
CA ARG A 145 7.99 18.72 4.60
C ARG A 145 8.13 17.25 4.93
N TYR A 146 9.34 16.86 5.25
CA TYR A 146 9.64 15.53 5.80
C TYR A 146 10.08 15.68 7.26
N PRO A 147 9.58 14.84 8.20
CA PRO A 147 10.12 14.79 9.53
C PRO A 147 11.56 14.31 9.47
N ASP A 148 12.42 14.86 10.32
CA ASP A 148 13.77 14.36 10.50
C ASP A 148 13.75 12.83 10.64
N GLU A 149 14.65 12.14 9.96
CA GLU A 149 14.73 10.67 9.92
C GLU A 149 14.74 10.05 11.31
N PHE A 150 15.22 10.79 12.29
CA PHE A 150 15.26 10.36 13.69
C PHE A 150 14.80 11.46 14.64
N ASN A 151 13.73 11.22 15.40
CA ASN A 151 13.30 12.08 16.47
C ASN A 151 13.44 11.36 17.83
N PRO A 152 14.41 11.76 18.69
CA PRO A 152 14.69 11.07 19.96
C PRO A 152 13.54 11.15 20.98
N LYS A 153 12.50 11.97 20.72
CA LYS A 153 11.31 12.08 21.56
C LYS A 153 10.19 11.11 21.18
N ARG A 154 10.33 10.38 20.06
CA ARG A 154 9.35 9.37 19.63
C ARG A 154 9.66 8.02 20.26
N THR A 155 8.61 7.26 20.59
CA THR A 155 8.79 5.84 20.93
C THR A 155 9.26 5.07 19.68
N PRO A 156 9.97 3.93 19.86
CA PRO A 156 10.40 3.10 18.72
C PRO A 156 9.27 2.76 17.74
N GLU A 157 8.08 2.40 18.25
CA GLU A 157 6.92 2.07 17.41
C GLU A 157 6.44 3.27 16.58
N ARG A 158 6.37 4.46 17.18
CA ARG A 158 5.99 5.68 16.48
C ARG A 158 7.03 6.11 15.46
N GLN A 159 8.30 5.91 15.78
CA GLN A 159 9.41 6.18 14.86
C GLN A 159 9.33 5.24 13.66
N GLY A 160 9.22 3.93 13.88
CA GLY A 160 9.12 2.94 12.83
C GLY A 160 7.87 3.12 11.96
N TYR A 161 6.71 3.43 12.54
CA TYR A 161 5.50 3.74 11.78
C TYR A 161 5.70 4.96 10.87
N SER A 162 6.30 6.03 11.39
CA SER A 162 6.61 7.22 10.61
C SER A 162 7.57 6.90 9.47
N MET A 163 8.68 6.21 9.75
CA MET A 163 9.68 5.83 8.76
C MET A 163 9.13 4.85 7.72
N GLY A 164 8.32 3.88 8.11
CA GLY A 164 7.69 2.95 7.18
C GLY A 164 6.78 3.66 6.18
N THR A 165 6.03 4.66 6.62
CA THR A 165 5.19 5.46 5.72
C THR A 165 6.00 6.43 4.87
N VAL A 166 7.14 6.95 5.35
CA VAL A 166 8.08 7.78 4.57
C VAL A 166 8.86 6.96 3.55
N SER A 167 9.26 5.72 3.90
CA SER A 167 10.06 4.88 3.00
C SER A 167 9.41 4.69 1.63
N TYR A 168 8.08 4.61 1.56
CA TYR A 168 7.35 4.53 0.29
C TYR A 168 7.43 5.83 -0.52
N THR A 169 7.59 6.98 0.10
CA THR A 169 7.71 8.27 -0.62
C THR A 169 9.11 8.47 -1.19
N HIS A 170 10.14 7.86 -0.61
CA HIS A 170 11.52 7.94 -1.08
C HIS A 170 11.90 6.82 -2.07
N LEU A 171 11.05 5.79 -2.23
CA LEU A 171 11.27 4.76 -3.22
C LEU A 171 10.97 5.33 -4.61
N THR A 172 12.01 5.66 -5.33
CA THR A 172 11.90 6.03 -6.74
C THR A 172 11.47 4.80 -7.52
N LEU A 173 10.20 4.77 -7.92
CA LEU A 173 9.79 3.92 -9.03
C LEU A 173 10.63 4.34 -10.24
N PRO A 174 11.21 3.41 -11.03
CA PRO A 174 11.81 3.80 -12.28
C PRO A 174 10.75 4.57 -13.07
N THR A 175 11.05 5.83 -13.35
CA THR A 175 10.22 6.68 -14.19
C THR A 175 10.22 6.05 -15.58
N ARG A 176 9.31 5.13 -15.81
CA ARG A 176 8.86 4.84 -17.17
C ARG A 176 8.06 6.07 -17.55
N ASP A 177 8.57 6.80 -18.55
CA ASP A 177 8.09 8.08 -19.03
C ASP A 177 6.61 8.35 -18.72
N LEU A 178 6.38 9.21 -17.72
CA LEU A 178 5.08 9.80 -17.45
C LEU A 178 4.87 10.88 -18.50
N VAL A 179 4.38 10.51 -19.68
CA VAL A 179 3.79 11.43 -20.66
C VAL A 179 2.30 11.58 -20.34
#